data_0052ceeeeff7a44df3eae42837267bae
#
_entry.id   0052ceeeeff7a44df3eae42837267bae
#
_cell.length_a   1.000
_cell.length_b   1.000
_cell.length_c   1.000
_cell.angle_alpha   90.00
_cell.angle_beta   90.00
_cell.angle_gamma   90.00
#
_symmetry.space_group_name_H-M   'P 1'
#
loop_
_entity.id
_entity.type
_entity.pdbx_description
1 polymer ?
#
loop_
_entity_poly.entity_id
_entity_poly.type
_entity_poly.pdbx_seq_one_letter_code
_entity_poly.pdbx_strand_id
1 'polypeptide(L)'
;MRIFVVLILAAAFVGGWFIWSRDPLADVLTDAHGFIELPLPGNHDAATVLILTPPSPAPDLEQRAAALLDALQRENIPAVRDTRYHSDDPAVSARFNALAHRPGPIVFVRNKARANPPPEDVIAEYRAP
;
A
#
# COMPACT_ATOMS: atom_id res chain seq x y z
N MET A 1 31.03 -29.99 1.29
CA MET A 1 30.16 -30.66 2.25
C MET A 1 29.80 -29.79 3.43
N ARG A 2 30.76 -29.21 4.14
CA ARG A 2 30.48 -28.32 5.29
C ARG A 2 29.66 -27.08 4.91
N ILE A 3 29.90 -26.52 3.73
CA ILE A 3 29.16 -25.35 3.22
C ILE A 3 27.68 -25.68 2.99
N PHE A 4 27.43 -26.89 2.52
CA PHE A 4 26.04 -27.36 2.31
C PHE A 4 25.25 -27.48 3.61
N VAL A 5 25.88 -28.02 4.66
CA VAL A 5 25.24 -28.17 5.97
C VAL A 5 24.89 -26.80 6.57
N VAL A 6 25.83 -25.85 6.46
CA VAL A 6 25.63 -24.48 6.95
C VAL A 6 24.50 -23.79 6.19
N LEU A 7 24.42 -23.97 4.87
CA LEU A 7 23.35 -23.40 4.06
C LEU A 7 21.97 -23.97 4.43
N ILE A 8 21.89 -25.28 4.68
CA ILE A 8 20.64 -25.93 5.09
C ILE A 8 20.18 -25.40 6.45
N LEU A 9 21.11 -25.26 7.40
CA LEU A 9 20.79 -24.71 8.71
C LEU A 9 20.33 -23.26 8.64
N ALA A 10 21.00 -22.45 7.83
CA ALA A 10 20.64 -21.06 7.62
C ALA A 10 19.23 -20.94 6.98
N ALA A 11 18.93 -21.78 5.99
CA ALA A 11 17.63 -21.79 5.35
C ALA A 11 16.52 -22.20 6.33
N ALA A 12 16.76 -23.20 7.17
CA ALA A 12 15.82 -23.63 8.18
C ALA A 12 15.56 -22.54 9.23
N PHE A 13 16.60 -21.84 9.65
CA PHE A 13 16.50 -20.74 10.59
C PHE A 13 15.70 -19.56 10.02
N VAL A 14 15.98 -19.16 8.78
CA VAL A 14 15.22 -18.11 8.08
C VAL A 14 13.77 -18.52 7.90
N GLY A 15 13.50 -19.76 7.52
CA GLY A 15 12.14 -20.27 7.40
C GLY A 15 11.39 -20.24 8.73
N GLY A 16 12.01 -20.65 9.82
CA GLY A 16 11.43 -20.60 11.16
C GLY A 16 11.13 -19.17 11.62
N TRP A 17 12.08 -18.28 11.42
CA TRP A 17 11.88 -16.87 11.75
C TRP A 17 10.76 -16.25 10.92
N PHE A 18 10.69 -16.57 9.65
CA PHE A 18 9.65 -16.08 8.75
C PHE A 18 8.24 -16.49 9.21
N ILE A 19 8.08 -17.72 9.71
CA ILE A 19 6.80 -18.18 10.26
C ILE A 19 6.39 -17.36 11.49
N TRP A 20 7.34 -16.99 12.35
CA TRP A 20 7.10 -16.21 13.56
C TRP A 20 6.83 -14.74 13.28
N SER A 21 7.45 -14.19 12.25
CA SER A 21 7.40 -12.76 11.91
C SER A 21 6.63 -12.51 10.61
N ARG A 22 5.62 -13.31 10.34
CA ARG A 22 4.88 -13.24 9.08
C ARG A 22 4.25 -11.87 8.87
N ASP A 23 4.64 -11.21 7.79
CA ASP A 23 4.05 -9.97 7.32
C ASP A 23 2.66 -10.27 6.73
N PRO A 24 1.58 -9.59 7.17
CA PRO A 24 0.25 -9.75 6.56
C PRO A 24 0.22 -9.52 5.05
N LEU A 25 1.20 -8.81 4.50
CA LEU A 25 1.31 -8.56 3.06
C LEU A 25 2.07 -9.65 2.31
N ALA A 26 2.69 -10.62 3.01
CA ALA A 26 3.55 -11.63 2.37
C ALA A 26 2.81 -12.53 1.39
N ASP A 27 1.52 -12.81 1.66
CA ASP A 27 0.68 -13.68 0.81
C ASP A 27 -0.19 -12.90 -0.16
N VAL A 28 -0.08 -11.58 -0.19
CA VAL A 28 -0.91 -10.73 -1.03
C VAL A 28 -0.21 -10.48 -2.35
N LEU A 29 -0.93 -10.78 -3.46
CA LEU A 29 -0.40 -10.53 -4.79
C LEU A 29 -0.27 -9.04 -5.05
N THR A 30 0.92 -8.65 -5.51
CA THR A 30 1.23 -7.29 -5.92
C THR A 30 1.13 -7.21 -7.44
N ASP A 31 0.43 -6.20 -7.96
CA ASP A 31 0.33 -6.02 -9.40
C ASP A 31 1.61 -5.39 -10.01
N ALA A 32 1.58 -5.13 -11.33
CA ALA A 32 2.74 -4.58 -12.04
C ALA A 32 3.19 -3.20 -11.51
N HIS A 33 2.29 -2.46 -10.84
CA HIS A 33 2.57 -1.13 -10.32
C HIS A 33 2.77 -1.11 -8.80
N GLY A 34 2.87 -2.27 -8.18
CA GLY A 34 3.12 -2.41 -6.74
C GLY A 34 1.90 -2.29 -5.86
N PHE A 35 0.69 -2.30 -6.42
CA PHE A 35 -0.57 -2.22 -5.65
C PHE A 35 -1.02 -3.61 -5.22
N ILE A 36 -1.62 -3.69 -4.03
CA ILE A 36 -2.22 -4.90 -3.49
C ILE A 36 -3.74 -4.75 -3.43
N GLU A 37 -4.45 -5.87 -3.41
CA GLU A 37 -5.89 -5.83 -3.21
C GLU A 37 -6.23 -5.37 -1.79
N LEU A 38 -7.02 -4.30 -1.72
CA LEU A 38 -7.52 -3.76 -0.46
C LEU A 38 -8.81 -3.00 -0.78
N PRO A 39 -9.95 -3.39 -0.20
CA PRO A 39 -11.22 -2.77 -0.53
C PRO A 39 -11.23 -1.26 -0.28
N LEU A 40 -11.76 -0.51 -1.24
CA LEU A 40 -11.97 0.92 -1.10
C LEU A 40 -13.02 1.16 0.01
N PRO A 41 -12.84 2.17 0.88
CA PRO A 41 -13.89 2.55 1.82
C PRO A 41 -15.22 2.82 1.13
N GLY A 42 -16.34 2.36 1.73
CA GLY A 42 -17.63 2.33 1.07
C GLY A 42 -18.24 3.69 0.73
N ASN A 43 -17.69 4.77 1.30
CA ASN A 43 -18.16 6.14 1.03
C ASN A 43 -17.38 6.84 -0.10
N HIS A 44 -16.50 6.12 -0.80
CA HIS A 44 -15.70 6.67 -1.89
C HIS A 44 -16.05 6.01 -3.23
N ASP A 45 -15.95 6.81 -4.29
CA ASP A 45 -16.20 6.36 -5.65
C ASP A 45 -14.97 5.64 -6.21
N ALA A 46 -15.17 4.47 -6.78
CA ALA A 46 -14.09 3.69 -7.41
C ALA A 46 -13.44 4.41 -8.61
N ALA A 47 -14.13 5.36 -9.22
CA ALA A 47 -13.56 6.18 -10.31
C ALA A 47 -12.65 7.30 -9.81
N THR A 48 -12.56 7.52 -8.50
CA THR A 48 -11.75 8.56 -7.88
C THR A 48 -10.60 7.94 -7.11
N VAL A 49 -9.39 8.48 -7.30
CA VAL A 49 -8.21 8.07 -6.52
C VAL A 49 -8.35 8.62 -5.10
N LEU A 50 -8.16 7.75 -4.11
CA LEU A 50 -8.21 8.15 -2.70
C LEU A 50 -6.79 8.23 -2.15
N ILE A 51 -6.42 9.39 -1.60
CA ILE A 51 -5.15 9.61 -0.92
C ILE A 51 -5.43 9.68 0.58
N LEU A 52 -4.92 8.71 1.33
CA LEU A 52 -5.17 8.58 2.75
C LEU A 52 -3.93 8.99 3.54
N THR A 53 -4.12 9.95 4.46
CA THR A 53 -3.05 10.42 5.37
C THR A 53 -3.58 10.43 6.81
N PRO A 54 -2.69 10.40 7.84
CA PRO A 54 -3.15 10.60 9.21
C PRO A 54 -3.77 11.98 9.41
N PRO A 55 -4.60 12.17 10.45
CA PRO A 55 -5.27 13.46 10.70
C PRO A 55 -4.31 14.65 10.88
N SER A 56 -3.12 14.41 11.41
CA SER A 56 -2.08 15.43 11.60
C SER A 56 -0.77 14.95 10.99
N PRO A 57 -0.65 14.94 9.65
CA PRO A 57 0.54 14.39 9.00
C PRO A 57 1.77 15.26 9.26
N ALA A 58 2.96 14.63 9.29
CA ALA A 58 4.23 15.32 9.32
C ALA A 58 4.40 16.18 8.05
N PRO A 59 5.19 17.27 8.10
CA PRO A 59 5.32 18.19 6.95
C PRO A 59 5.77 17.53 5.65
N ASP A 60 6.68 16.57 5.71
CA ASP A 60 7.14 15.82 4.52
C ASP A 60 6.05 14.93 3.94
N LEU A 61 5.25 14.30 4.79
CA LEU A 61 4.11 13.51 4.37
C LEU A 61 3.04 14.38 3.71
N GLU A 62 2.75 15.53 4.30
CA GLU A 62 1.82 16.53 3.75
C GLU A 62 2.28 16.99 2.37
N GLN A 63 3.56 17.29 2.21
CA GLN A 63 4.13 17.69 0.92
C GLN A 63 4.00 16.61 -0.14
N ARG A 64 4.24 15.35 0.22
CA ARG A 64 4.10 14.21 -0.71
C ARG A 64 2.66 14.03 -1.14
N ALA A 65 1.72 14.11 -0.20
CA ALA A 65 0.30 13.98 -0.50
C ALA A 65 -0.18 15.13 -1.40
N ALA A 66 0.22 16.35 -1.12
CA ALA A 66 -0.12 17.52 -1.93
C ALA A 66 0.47 17.43 -3.34
N ALA A 67 1.72 17.01 -3.47
CA ALA A 67 2.39 16.85 -4.76
C ALA A 67 1.70 15.76 -5.60
N LEU A 68 1.31 14.65 -4.96
CA LEU A 68 0.58 13.59 -5.65
C LEU A 68 -0.77 14.06 -6.13
N LEU A 69 -1.53 14.77 -5.29
CA LEU A 69 -2.82 15.33 -5.67
C LEU A 69 -2.69 16.28 -6.86
N ASP A 70 -1.68 17.16 -6.84
CA ASP A 70 -1.41 18.10 -7.92
C ASP A 70 -1.06 17.38 -9.23
N ALA A 71 -0.21 16.35 -9.17
CA ALA A 71 0.15 15.55 -10.33
C ALA A 71 -1.06 14.85 -10.96
N LEU A 72 -1.96 14.30 -10.13
CA LEU A 72 -3.18 13.65 -10.60
C LEU A 72 -4.13 14.67 -11.24
N GLN A 73 -4.26 15.85 -10.66
CA GLN A 73 -5.09 16.92 -11.21
C GLN A 73 -4.58 17.39 -12.58
N ARG A 74 -3.28 17.48 -12.76
CA ARG A 74 -2.67 17.82 -14.06
C ARG A 74 -3.00 16.79 -15.15
N GLU A 75 -3.19 15.53 -14.77
CA GLU A 75 -3.54 14.45 -15.67
C GLU A 75 -5.05 14.26 -15.83
N ASN A 76 -5.84 15.17 -15.26
CA ASN A 76 -7.31 15.10 -15.25
C ASN A 76 -7.86 13.84 -14.57
N ILE A 77 -7.14 13.34 -13.58
CA ILE A 77 -7.56 12.19 -12.78
C ILE A 77 -8.24 12.70 -11.51
N PRO A 78 -9.52 12.36 -11.27
CA PRO A 78 -10.20 12.77 -10.04
C PRO A 78 -9.53 12.14 -8.84
N ALA A 79 -9.20 12.96 -7.84
CA ALA A 79 -8.54 12.50 -6.62
C ALA A 79 -9.07 13.28 -5.42
N VAL A 80 -9.20 12.59 -4.29
CA VAL A 80 -9.61 13.19 -3.02
C VAL A 80 -8.68 12.74 -1.91
N ARG A 81 -8.62 13.51 -0.82
CA ARG A 81 -7.88 13.15 0.38
C ARG A 81 -8.85 12.81 1.50
N ASP A 82 -8.48 11.82 2.31
CA ASP A 82 -9.21 11.47 3.53
C ASP A 82 -8.23 11.06 4.61
N THR A 83 -8.70 10.97 5.85
CA THR A 83 -7.88 10.62 7.02
C THR A 83 -8.36 9.35 7.70
N ARG A 84 -9.43 8.73 7.24
CA ARG A 84 -10.07 7.60 7.90
C ARG A 84 -10.21 6.40 6.98
N TYR A 85 -9.92 5.25 7.54
CA TYR A 85 -10.20 3.95 6.92
C TYR A 85 -10.79 3.03 7.98
N HIS A 86 -11.88 2.37 7.64
CA HIS A 86 -12.52 1.40 8.52
C HIS A 86 -12.94 0.16 7.75
N SER A 87 -12.72 -1.00 8.33
CA SER A 87 -13.23 -2.27 7.82
C SER A 87 -13.58 -3.18 8.99
N ASP A 88 -14.67 -3.92 8.84
CA ASP A 88 -15.10 -4.95 9.79
C ASP A 88 -14.40 -6.28 9.56
N ASP A 89 -13.68 -6.43 8.46
CA ASP A 89 -12.92 -7.64 8.14
C ASP A 89 -11.53 -7.57 8.77
N PRO A 90 -11.18 -8.51 9.69
CA PRO A 90 -9.86 -8.51 10.33
C PRO A 90 -8.71 -8.66 9.36
N ALA A 91 -8.87 -9.43 8.27
CA ALA A 91 -7.82 -9.60 7.26
C ALA A 91 -7.57 -8.30 6.50
N VAL A 92 -8.61 -7.56 6.16
CA VAL A 92 -8.51 -6.25 5.51
C VAL A 92 -7.83 -5.25 6.44
N SER A 93 -8.25 -5.20 7.72
CA SER A 93 -7.65 -4.31 8.71
C SER A 93 -6.16 -4.61 8.93
N ALA A 94 -5.77 -5.88 8.93
CA ALA A 94 -4.37 -6.26 9.06
C ALA A 94 -3.54 -5.79 7.85
N ARG A 95 -4.05 -5.92 6.64
CA ARG A 95 -3.39 -5.41 5.43
C ARG A 95 -3.24 -3.90 5.46
N PHE A 96 -4.30 -3.20 5.83
CA PHE A 96 -4.27 -1.74 5.95
C PHE A 96 -3.24 -1.30 7.00
N ASN A 97 -3.23 -1.91 8.17
CA ASN A 97 -2.28 -1.58 9.22
C ASN A 97 -0.84 -1.81 8.78
N ALA A 98 -0.57 -2.88 8.03
CA ALA A 98 0.76 -3.14 7.48
C ALA A 98 1.20 -2.05 6.49
N LEU A 99 0.29 -1.56 5.64
CA LEU A 99 0.57 -0.43 4.77
C LEU A 99 0.78 0.86 5.56
N ALA A 100 -0.02 1.09 6.61
CA ALA A 100 0.06 2.30 7.43
C ALA A 100 1.38 2.42 8.20
N HIS A 101 2.08 1.30 8.44
CA HIS A 101 3.40 1.31 9.06
C HIS A 101 4.53 1.67 8.09
N ARG A 102 4.26 1.71 6.80
CA ARG A 102 5.23 2.13 5.79
C ARG A 102 5.21 3.66 5.65
N PRO A 103 6.33 4.28 5.25
CA PRO A 103 6.37 5.74 5.07
C PRO A 103 5.48 6.19 3.91
N GLY A 104 4.99 7.41 4.00
CA GLY A 104 4.24 8.07 2.95
C GLY A 104 2.72 7.86 3.02
N PRO A 105 1.97 8.54 2.14
CA PRO A 105 0.52 8.39 2.08
C PRO A 105 0.14 7.03 1.50
N ILE A 106 -1.04 6.52 1.87
CA ILE A 106 -1.62 5.31 1.28
C ILE A 106 -2.55 5.76 0.16
N VAL A 107 -2.38 5.20 -1.02
CA VAL A 107 -3.16 5.58 -2.20
C VAL A 107 -4.00 4.40 -2.66
N PHE A 108 -5.30 4.63 -2.82
CA PHE A 108 -6.24 3.66 -3.36
C PHE A 108 -6.58 4.00 -4.80
N VAL A 109 -6.45 3.02 -5.67
CA VAL A 109 -6.94 3.07 -7.05
C VAL A 109 -7.92 1.91 -7.21
N ARG A 110 -9.21 2.23 -7.26
CA ARG A 110 -10.29 1.23 -7.21
C ARG A 110 -10.17 0.41 -5.91
N ASN A 111 -10.15 -0.92 -5.99
CA ASN A 111 -9.99 -1.80 -4.84
C ASN A 111 -8.55 -2.30 -4.69
N LYS A 112 -7.58 -1.42 -4.95
CA LYS A 112 -6.16 -1.68 -4.77
C LYS A 112 -5.49 -0.52 -4.05
N ALA A 113 -4.46 -0.80 -3.27
CA ALA A 113 -3.76 0.20 -2.48
C ALA A 113 -2.26 -0.01 -2.49
N ARG A 114 -1.53 1.09 -2.31
CA ARG A 114 -0.08 1.09 -2.17
C ARG A 114 0.34 2.22 -1.22
N ALA A 115 1.37 1.97 -0.41
CA ALA A 115 1.97 2.99 0.45
C ALA A 115 3.02 3.77 -0.35
N ASN A 116 2.93 5.09 -0.29
CA ASN A 116 3.90 6.02 -0.90
C ASN A 116 4.25 5.73 -2.36
N PRO A 117 3.25 5.57 -3.25
CA PRO A 117 3.55 5.35 -4.66
C PRO A 117 4.07 6.62 -5.32
N PRO A 118 4.99 6.53 -6.31
CA PRO A 118 5.30 7.68 -7.14
C PRO A 118 4.10 8.04 -8.03
N PRO A 119 3.91 9.31 -8.40
CA PRO A 119 2.74 9.73 -9.18
C PRO A 119 2.56 8.98 -10.49
N GLU A 120 3.65 8.66 -11.19
CA GLU A 120 3.60 7.91 -12.45
C GLU A 120 3.01 6.51 -12.28
N ASP A 121 3.24 5.86 -11.15
CA ASP A 121 2.68 4.53 -10.88
C ASP A 121 1.18 4.60 -10.58
N VAL A 122 0.74 5.65 -9.89
CA VAL A 122 -0.70 5.90 -9.64
C VAL A 122 -1.42 6.15 -10.96
N ILE A 123 -0.85 6.98 -11.82
CA ILE A 123 -1.42 7.29 -13.14
C ILE A 123 -1.52 6.03 -13.98
N ALA A 124 -0.45 5.22 -14.02
CA ALA A 124 -0.42 3.97 -14.76
C ALA A 124 -1.48 2.99 -14.25
N GLU A 125 -1.62 2.85 -12.94
CA GLU A 125 -2.62 1.97 -12.34
C GLU A 125 -4.04 2.45 -12.65
N TYR A 126 -4.29 3.75 -12.55
CA TYR A 126 -5.60 4.31 -12.85
C TYR A 126 -6.02 4.08 -14.31
N ARG A 127 -5.06 4.17 -15.24
CA ARG A 127 -5.30 4.00 -16.68
C ARG A 127 -5.26 2.54 -17.13
N ALA A 128 -4.85 1.62 -16.28
CA ALA A 128 -4.83 0.20 -16.60
C ALA A 128 -6.26 -0.34 -16.76
N PRO A 129 -6.49 -1.24 -17.72
CA PRO A 129 -7.79 -1.85 -17.92
C PRO A 129 -8.22 -2.79 -16.79
#